data_96d3216f628f78aa452b57080da82715
#
_entry.id   96d3216f628f78aa452b57080da82715
#
_cell.length_a   1.000
_cell.length_b   1.000
_cell.length_c   1.000
_cell.angle_alpha   90.00
_cell.angle_beta   90.00
_cell.angle_gamma   90.00
#
_symmetry.space_group_name_H-M   'P 1'
#
loop_
_entity.id
_entity.type
_entity.pdbx_description
1 polymer ?
#
loop_
_entity_poly.entity_id
_entity_poly.type
_entity_poly.pdbx_seq_one_letter_code
_entity_poly.pdbx_strand_id
1 'polypeptide(L)'
;MFIDGKWVEALSGARRNIINPATGEVIATSAHGSADDAKIAIKAARKAFDSGIWSNLSADERANYLYKIADRLEEKTAEIARLETENNGKVIRATTYVDIPVSIQCFRYYADLIKGMKKESYTREDDSETIIIHEPIGVCGLIVPWNFPLMLAVWQIAPALAAGNTIVIKPADVTPVSVYKLFEIIEEIGLPDGVANLVLGPGSKVGNELAESHDVDKVAFTGGTKTGQSIMRAAAGNMKKITLELGGKSPLIVFDDVDFETAVDNAMFGIFHNAGQVCSAASRLLVQETIYDKFVERLAERANKIVVGNGESENIEMGALTTESHMNEVLHYIQRGIEEGAKLVCGGKRLTENRLDRGFFIAPTIFADVNENMCIVKEEIFGPVLVVQKFKDEEDAIQKANDSIYGLAGAVFTEDMDRAKRVISKLRAGITWINSYHLAYVEGPWGGYKQSGIGRALGVVGLEHFMETKQINIHQHANPVGWYAN
;
A
#
# COMPACT_ATOMS: atom_id res chain seq x y z
N MET A 1 -14.69 -8.87 -15.16
CA MET A 1 -14.43 -7.43 -14.99
C MET A 1 -15.75 -6.70 -14.80
N PHE A 2 -15.75 -5.52 -14.20
CA PHE A 2 -16.95 -4.70 -14.01
C PHE A 2 -16.75 -3.37 -14.73
N ILE A 3 -17.49 -3.11 -15.78
CA ILE A 3 -17.30 -1.95 -16.66
C ILE A 3 -18.68 -1.35 -16.99
N ASP A 4 -18.82 -0.04 -16.83
CA ASP A 4 -20.06 0.72 -17.10
C ASP A 4 -21.30 0.08 -16.45
N GLY A 5 -21.18 -0.27 -15.17
CA GLY A 5 -22.26 -0.90 -14.38
C GLY A 5 -22.55 -2.36 -14.71
N LYS A 6 -21.69 -3.07 -15.46
CA LYS A 6 -21.95 -4.43 -15.93
C LYS A 6 -20.76 -5.36 -15.75
N TRP A 7 -21.06 -6.61 -15.38
CA TRP A 7 -20.08 -7.69 -15.42
C TRP A 7 -19.83 -8.16 -16.84
N VAL A 8 -18.55 -8.15 -17.24
CA VAL A 8 -18.12 -8.50 -18.61
C VAL A 8 -16.93 -9.45 -18.57
N GLU A 9 -16.84 -10.31 -19.57
CA GLU A 9 -15.65 -11.11 -19.86
C GLU A 9 -14.57 -10.26 -20.55
N ALA A 10 -13.34 -10.79 -20.63
CA ALA A 10 -12.32 -10.18 -21.47
C ALA A 10 -12.72 -10.28 -22.95
N LEU A 11 -12.44 -9.26 -23.78
CA LEU A 11 -12.73 -9.26 -25.22
C LEU A 11 -12.17 -10.49 -25.95
N SER A 12 -11.03 -10.98 -25.48
CA SER A 12 -10.38 -12.19 -26.03
C SER A 12 -10.99 -13.49 -25.53
N GLY A 13 -11.87 -13.46 -24.51
CA GLY A 13 -12.34 -14.63 -23.77
C GLY A 13 -11.26 -15.28 -22.88
N ALA A 14 -10.07 -14.68 -22.78
CA ALA A 14 -8.97 -15.24 -21.98
C ALA A 14 -9.31 -15.22 -20.47
N ARG A 15 -8.96 -16.30 -19.79
CA ARG A 15 -9.14 -16.46 -18.35
C ARG A 15 -7.81 -16.87 -17.69
N ARG A 16 -7.70 -16.58 -16.40
CA ARG A 16 -6.55 -16.92 -15.56
C ARG A 16 -7.02 -17.71 -14.36
N ASN A 17 -6.28 -18.77 -14.00
CA ASN A 17 -6.49 -19.48 -12.74
C ASN A 17 -5.97 -18.63 -11.56
N ILE A 18 -6.75 -18.60 -10.51
CA ILE A 18 -6.42 -18.03 -9.21
C ILE A 18 -6.07 -19.18 -8.28
N ILE A 19 -4.89 -19.11 -7.70
CA ILE A 19 -4.31 -20.18 -6.90
C ILE A 19 -4.37 -19.83 -5.42
N ASN A 20 -4.72 -20.80 -4.58
CA ASN A 20 -4.46 -20.71 -3.14
C ASN A 20 -2.97 -21.01 -2.88
N PRO A 21 -2.16 -20.05 -2.42
CA PRO A 21 -0.72 -20.23 -2.26
C PRO A 21 -0.36 -21.19 -1.13
N ALA A 22 -1.28 -21.50 -0.22
CA ALA A 22 -1.06 -22.47 0.86
C ALA A 22 -1.22 -23.92 0.41
N THR A 23 -2.03 -24.17 -0.65
CA THR A 23 -2.34 -25.53 -1.11
C THR A 23 -1.89 -25.81 -2.55
N GLY A 24 -1.60 -24.77 -3.34
CA GLY A 24 -1.32 -24.86 -4.77
C GLY A 24 -2.57 -25.15 -5.63
N GLU A 25 -3.75 -25.21 -5.03
CA GLU A 25 -5.01 -25.54 -5.72
C GLU A 25 -5.63 -24.31 -6.38
N VAL A 26 -6.35 -24.54 -7.48
CA VAL A 26 -7.15 -23.49 -8.16
C VAL A 26 -8.43 -23.26 -7.36
N ILE A 27 -8.62 -22.04 -6.85
CA ILE A 27 -9.81 -21.63 -6.10
C ILE A 27 -10.84 -20.89 -6.94
N ALA A 28 -10.40 -20.26 -8.02
CA ALA A 28 -11.26 -19.50 -8.91
C ALA A 28 -10.62 -19.32 -10.30
N THR A 29 -11.39 -18.79 -11.24
CA THR A 29 -10.86 -18.26 -12.50
C THR A 29 -11.33 -16.83 -12.69
N SER A 30 -10.46 -15.96 -13.16
CA SER A 30 -10.77 -14.56 -13.47
C SER A 30 -10.66 -14.28 -14.96
N ALA A 31 -11.35 -13.24 -15.44
CA ALA A 31 -11.10 -12.69 -16.75
C ALA A 31 -9.62 -12.22 -16.83
N HIS A 32 -9.01 -12.38 -18.01
CA HIS A 32 -7.63 -11.94 -18.25
C HIS A 32 -7.61 -10.92 -19.39
N GLY A 33 -7.90 -9.66 -19.04
CA GLY A 33 -8.08 -8.54 -19.95
C GLY A 33 -6.79 -8.08 -20.64
N SER A 34 -7.00 -7.22 -21.59
CA SER A 34 -5.98 -6.61 -22.46
C SER A 34 -5.97 -5.08 -22.33
N ALA A 35 -5.13 -4.40 -23.08
CA ALA A 35 -5.15 -2.96 -23.22
C ALA A 35 -6.49 -2.45 -23.79
N ASP A 36 -7.13 -3.21 -24.69
CA ASP A 36 -8.40 -2.79 -25.28
C ASP A 36 -9.57 -2.88 -24.28
N ASP A 37 -9.55 -3.85 -23.37
CA ASP A 37 -10.49 -3.89 -22.24
C ASP A 37 -10.31 -2.66 -21.31
N ALA A 38 -9.05 -2.28 -21.05
CA ALA A 38 -8.75 -1.08 -20.28
C ALA A 38 -9.25 0.20 -20.98
N LYS A 39 -9.09 0.32 -22.30
CA LYS A 39 -9.62 1.46 -23.09
C LYS A 39 -11.14 1.60 -22.97
N ILE A 40 -11.88 0.47 -22.95
CA ILE A 40 -13.33 0.49 -22.79
C ILE A 40 -13.70 1.03 -21.40
N ALA A 41 -13.02 0.54 -20.35
CA ALA A 41 -13.25 1.01 -18.98
C ALA A 41 -12.88 2.50 -18.80
N ILE A 42 -11.77 2.94 -19.38
CA ILE A 42 -11.35 4.35 -19.37
C ILE A 42 -12.41 5.24 -20.05
N LYS A 43 -12.93 4.83 -21.22
CA LYS A 43 -14.00 5.57 -21.90
C LYS A 43 -15.28 5.62 -21.09
N ALA A 44 -15.66 4.54 -20.38
CA ALA A 44 -16.81 4.53 -19.49
C ALA A 44 -16.61 5.51 -18.33
N ALA A 45 -15.44 5.48 -17.69
CA ALA A 45 -15.10 6.42 -16.61
C ALA A 45 -15.09 7.88 -17.10
N ARG A 46 -14.52 8.16 -18.27
CA ARG A 46 -14.49 9.51 -18.87
C ARG A 46 -15.91 10.02 -19.15
N LYS A 47 -16.74 9.19 -19.78
CA LYS A 47 -18.15 9.52 -20.04
C LYS A 47 -18.91 9.85 -18.75
N ALA A 48 -18.73 9.03 -17.71
CA ALA A 48 -19.36 9.26 -16.42
C ALA A 48 -18.88 10.56 -15.75
N PHE A 49 -17.58 10.85 -15.80
CA PHE A 49 -17.01 12.07 -15.26
C PHE A 49 -17.54 13.32 -15.99
N ASP A 50 -17.44 13.33 -17.32
CA ASP A 50 -17.84 14.48 -18.15
C ASP A 50 -19.35 14.75 -18.08
N SER A 51 -20.18 13.74 -17.79
CA SER A 51 -21.61 13.91 -17.57
C SER A 51 -21.95 14.58 -16.24
N GLY A 52 -21.02 14.61 -15.29
CA GLY A 52 -21.25 15.15 -13.95
C GLY A 52 -22.09 14.28 -13.04
N ILE A 53 -22.43 13.06 -13.44
CA ILE A 53 -23.34 12.16 -12.68
C ILE A 53 -22.82 11.87 -11.26
N TRP A 54 -21.52 11.96 -11.04
CA TRP A 54 -20.85 11.76 -9.75
C TRP A 54 -20.24 13.06 -9.21
N SER A 55 -19.48 13.79 -10.04
CA SER A 55 -18.75 14.99 -9.62
C SER A 55 -19.66 16.15 -9.19
N ASN A 56 -20.89 16.21 -9.72
CA ASN A 56 -21.87 17.24 -9.34
C ASN A 56 -22.70 16.87 -8.10
N LEU A 57 -22.56 15.64 -7.56
CA LEU A 57 -23.19 15.31 -6.29
C LEU A 57 -22.58 16.13 -5.15
N SER A 58 -23.40 16.49 -4.17
CA SER A 58 -22.93 17.12 -2.95
C SER A 58 -21.98 16.20 -2.16
N ALA A 59 -21.21 16.78 -1.25
CA ALA A 59 -20.36 16.00 -0.34
C ALA A 59 -21.18 15.00 0.48
N ASP A 60 -22.36 15.41 0.95
CA ASP A 60 -23.25 14.53 1.72
C ASP A 60 -23.76 13.33 0.89
N GLU A 61 -24.15 13.55 -0.37
CA GLU A 61 -24.58 12.47 -1.26
C GLU A 61 -23.44 11.49 -1.52
N ARG A 62 -22.22 11.94 -1.84
CA ARG A 62 -21.08 11.07 -2.02
C ARG A 62 -20.71 10.33 -0.72
N ALA A 63 -20.71 11.03 0.42
CA ALA A 63 -20.48 10.40 1.73
C ALA A 63 -21.45 9.26 2.02
N ASN A 64 -22.73 9.43 1.68
CA ASN A 64 -23.74 8.38 1.87
C ASN A 64 -23.43 7.11 1.09
N TYR A 65 -22.87 7.21 -0.13
CA TYR A 65 -22.41 6.03 -0.86
C TYR A 65 -21.22 5.36 -0.16
N LEU A 66 -20.25 6.14 0.34
CA LEU A 66 -19.11 5.60 1.05
C LEU A 66 -19.50 4.89 2.34
N TYR A 67 -20.43 5.44 3.12
CA TYR A 67 -20.99 4.76 4.30
C TYR A 67 -21.69 3.44 3.93
N LYS A 68 -22.51 3.42 2.87
CA LYS A 68 -23.14 2.18 2.40
C LYS A 68 -22.11 1.11 2.03
N ILE A 69 -21.01 1.48 1.36
CA ILE A 69 -19.93 0.54 1.07
C ILE A 69 -19.32 0.00 2.37
N ALA A 70 -19.01 0.89 3.33
CA ALA A 70 -18.46 0.51 4.62
C ALA A 70 -19.37 -0.45 5.40
N ASP A 71 -20.66 -0.15 5.47
CA ASP A 71 -21.64 -0.97 6.18
C ASP A 71 -21.78 -2.36 5.53
N ARG A 72 -21.81 -2.44 4.20
CA ARG A 72 -21.87 -3.73 3.50
C ARG A 72 -20.58 -4.53 3.63
N LEU A 73 -19.41 -3.88 3.67
CA LEU A 73 -18.12 -4.53 3.97
C LEU A 73 -18.13 -5.12 5.39
N GLU A 74 -18.66 -4.37 6.36
CA GLU A 74 -18.77 -4.81 7.75
C GLU A 74 -19.66 -6.06 7.89
N GLU A 75 -20.80 -6.06 7.24
CA GLU A 75 -21.72 -7.21 7.21
C GLU A 75 -21.09 -8.46 6.57
N LYS A 76 -20.21 -8.28 5.58
CA LYS A 76 -19.56 -9.37 4.84
C LYS A 76 -18.12 -9.67 5.33
N THR A 77 -17.71 -9.12 6.49
CA THR A 77 -16.32 -9.23 6.99
C THR A 77 -15.81 -10.67 7.01
N ALA A 78 -16.57 -11.61 7.56
CA ALA A 78 -16.13 -13.00 7.69
C ALA A 78 -15.93 -13.69 6.32
N GLU A 79 -16.83 -13.44 5.36
CA GLU A 79 -16.73 -13.98 4.00
C GLU A 79 -15.48 -13.42 3.28
N ILE A 80 -15.32 -12.10 3.29
CA ILE A 80 -14.25 -11.43 2.55
C ILE A 80 -12.89 -11.73 3.17
N ALA A 81 -12.79 -11.77 4.52
CA ALA A 81 -11.56 -12.13 5.22
C ALA A 81 -11.08 -13.54 4.86
N ARG A 82 -11.99 -14.51 4.81
CA ARG A 82 -11.67 -15.88 4.39
C ARG A 82 -11.18 -15.91 2.94
N LEU A 83 -11.91 -15.28 2.01
CA LEU A 83 -11.52 -15.23 0.60
C LEU A 83 -10.17 -14.55 0.38
N GLU A 84 -9.88 -13.48 1.12
CA GLU A 84 -8.57 -12.81 1.05
C GLU A 84 -7.47 -13.70 1.60
N THR A 85 -7.70 -14.43 2.69
CA THR A 85 -6.77 -15.41 3.25
C THR A 85 -6.47 -16.53 2.24
N GLU A 86 -7.51 -17.15 1.66
CA GLU A 86 -7.36 -18.20 0.65
C GLU A 86 -6.61 -17.72 -0.59
N ASN A 87 -6.87 -16.50 -1.05
CA ASN A 87 -6.27 -15.97 -2.28
C ASN A 87 -4.86 -15.40 -2.09
N ASN A 88 -4.56 -14.80 -0.94
CA ASN A 88 -3.27 -14.17 -0.66
C ASN A 88 -2.27 -15.09 0.04
N GLY A 89 -2.77 -16.02 0.87
CA GLY A 89 -1.96 -16.91 1.71
C GLY A 89 -1.68 -16.38 3.12
N LYS A 90 -2.12 -15.17 3.47
CA LYS A 90 -1.95 -14.60 4.81
C LYS A 90 -2.83 -15.28 5.87
N VAL A 91 -2.53 -15.03 7.13
CA VAL A 91 -3.28 -15.64 8.25
C VAL A 91 -4.65 -14.97 8.43
N ILE A 92 -5.68 -15.76 8.72
CA ILE A 92 -7.08 -15.32 8.86
C ILE A 92 -7.26 -14.22 9.93
N ARG A 93 -6.46 -14.26 11.02
CA ARG A 93 -6.50 -13.21 12.03
C ARG A 93 -6.06 -11.84 11.49
N ALA A 94 -5.14 -11.78 10.51
CA ALA A 94 -4.72 -10.52 9.89
C ALA A 94 -5.84 -9.94 9.01
N THR A 95 -6.48 -10.76 8.18
CA THR A 95 -7.59 -10.32 7.34
C THR A 95 -8.81 -9.90 8.15
N THR A 96 -9.17 -10.69 9.20
CA THR A 96 -10.36 -10.43 10.03
C THR A 96 -10.19 -9.22 10.95
N TYR A 97 -9.03 -9.04 11.57
CA TYR A 97 -8.85 -8.03 12.62
C TYR A 97 -8.06 -6.80 12.18
N VAL A 98 -7.43 -6.82 11.00
CA VAL A 98 -6.66 -5.69 10.48
C VAL A 98 -7.16 -5.26 9.10
N ASP A 99 -7.04 -6.09 8.08
CA ASP A 99 -7.21 -5.66 6.68
C ASP A 99 -8.63 -5.17 6.38
N ILE A 100 -9.65 -5.95 6.79
CA ILE A 100 -11.05 -5.58 6.55
C ILE A 100 -11.50 -4.43 7.45
N PRO A 101 -11.24 -4.42 8.77
CA PRO A 101 -11.58 -3.28 9.63
C PRO A 101 -10.93 -1.96 9.20
N VAL A 102 -9.65 -1.95 8.80
CA VAL A 102 -9.00 -0.75 8.28
C VAL A 102 -9.63 -0.28 6.96
N SER A 103 -10.06 -1.21 6.09
CA SER A 103 -10.78 -0.89 4.87
C SER A 103 -12.12 -0.21 5.15
N ILE A 104 -12.90 -0.74 6.10
CA ILE A 104 -14.17 -0.15 6.54
C ILE A 104 -13.94 1.26 7.12
N GLN A 105 -12.96 1.38 8.02
CA GLN A 105 -12.61 2.66 8.64
C GLN A 105 -12.18 3.70 7.60
N CYS A 106 -11.46 3.29 6.56
CA CYS A 106 -11.01 4.18 5.49
C CYS A 106 -12.18 4.80 4.72
N PHE A 107 -13.21 4.02 4.34
CA PHE A 107 -14.41 4.57 3.71
C PHE A 107 -15.16 5.53 4.64
N ARG A 108 -15.34 5.18 5.92
CA ARG A 108 -16.00 6.04 6.91
C ARG A 108 -15.23 7.34 7.13
N TYR A 109 -13.92 7.25 7.27
CA TYR A 109 -13.05 8.42 7.44
C TYR A 109 -13.18 9.42 6.29
N TYR A 110 -13.10 8.96 5.05
CA TYR A 110 -13.24 9.86 3.90
C TYR A 110 -14.66 10.39 3.71
N ALA A 111 -15.67 9.62 4.08
CA ALA A 111 -17.06 10.11 4.13
C ALA A 111 -17.21 11.27 5.12
N ASP A 112 -16.66 11.13 6.33
CA ASP A 112 -16.67 12.19 7.34
C ASP A 112 -15.85 13.40 6.89
N LEU A 113 -14.66 13.16 6.34
CA LEU A 113 -13.72 14.20 5.93
C LEU A 113 -14.33 15.16 4.89
N ILE A 114 -14.96 14.61 3.83
CA ILE A 114 -15.53 15.47 2.77
C ILE A 114 -16.71 16.31 3.24
N LYS A 115 -17.48 15.83 4.22
CA LYS A 115 -18.57 16.60 4.84
C LYS A 115 -18.06 17.77 5.68
N GLY A 116 -16.87 17.60 6.26
CA GLY A 116 -16.23 18.61 7.10
C GLY A 116 -15.36 19.64 6.36
N MET A 117 -15.10 19.44 5.06
CA MET A 117 -14.24 20.32 4.29
C MET A 117 -14.83 21.73 4.19
N LYS A 118 -14.05 22.73 4.60
CA LYS A 118 -14.42 24.14 4.53
C LYS A 118 -13.77 24.79 3.31
N LYS A 119 -14.51 25.72 2.69
CA LYS A 119 -13.95 26.64 1.68
C LYS A 119 -13.03 27.63 2.39
N GLU A 120 -11.88 27.89 1.80
CA GLU A 120 -10.99 28.95 2.25
C GLU A 120 -11.33 30.23 1.48
N SER A 121 -11.52 31.35 2.20
CA SER A 121 -11.72 32.65 1.57
C SER A 121 -10.91 33.72 2.28
N TYR A 122 -10.44 34.69 1.50
CA TYR A 122 -9.63 35.79 1.97
C TYR A 122 -10.22 37.10 1.41
N THR A 123 -10.73 37.97 2.27
CA THR A 123 -11.17 39.34 1.91
C THR A 123 -9.99 40.28 2.05
N ARG A 124 -9.83 41.24 1.11
CA ARG A 124 -8.75 42.23 1.09
C ARG A 124 -9.27 43.62 1.38
N GLU A 125 -8.35 44.59 1.56
CA GLU A 125 -8.66 45.99 1.87
C GLU A 125 -9.44 46.71 0.76
N ASP A 126 -9.35 46.23 -0.48
CA ASP A 126 -10.07 46.75 -1.66
C ASP A 126 -11.43 46.09 -1.88
N ASP A 127 -11.97 45.39 -0.85
CA ASP A 127 -13.21 44.63 -0.91
C ASP A 127 -13.22 43.48 -1.95
N SER A 128 -12.05 43.14 -2.49
CA SER A 128 -11.92 41.93 -3.31
C SER A 128 -11.88 40.65 -2.44
N GLU A 129 -12.42 39.57 -2.96
CA GLU A 129 -12.42 38.27 -2.32
C GLU A 129 -11.63 37.26 -3.15
N THR A 130 -10.80 36.47 -2.49
CA THR A 130 -10.18 35.28 -3.10
C THR A 130 -10.77 34.04 -2.43
N ILE A 131 -11.36 33.14 -3.22
CA ILE A 131 -11.88 31.86 -2.78
C ILE A 131 -10.97 30.76 -3.33
N ILE A 132 -10.57 29.81 -2.46
CA ILE A 132 -9.87 28.61 -2.87
C ILE A 132 -10.87 27.45 -2.82
N ILE A 133 -11.02 26.76 -3.93
CA ILE A 133 -11.87 25.57 -4.04
C ILE A 133 -11.06 24.36 -4.48
N HIS A 134 -11.52 23.19 -4.08
CA HIS A 134 -10.97 21.90 -4.46
C HIS A 134 -11.97 21.18 -5.34
N GLU A 135 -11.55 20.81 -6.56
CA GLU A 135 -12.37 20.13 -7.55
C GLU A 135 -11.81 18.74 -7.82
N PRO A 136 -12.62 17.75 -8.24
CA PRO A 136 -12.10 16.43 -8.63
C PRO A 136 -11.16 16.57 -9.83
N ILE A 137 -10.11 15.73 -9.86
CA ILE A 137 -9.13 15.71 -10.95
C ILE A 137 -9.75 15.21 -12.26
N GLY A 138 -10.60 14.17 -12.19
CA GLY A 138 -11.15 13.54 -13.39
C GLY A 138 -11.19 12.02 -13.30
N VAL A 139 -10.63 11.34 -14.30
CA VAL A 139 -10.50 9.88 -14.36
C VAL A 139 -9.22 9.45 -13.66
N CYS A 140 -9.34 8.61 -12.65
CA CYS A 140 -8.23 8.07 -11.88
C CYS A 140 -7.96 6.59 -12.23
N GLY A 141 -6.78 6.30 -12.76
CA GLY A 141 -6.26 4.95 -12.92
C GLY A 141 -5.60 4.47 -11.63
N LEU A 142 -6.14 3.41 -11.01
CA LEU A 142 -5.65 2.88 -9.75
C LEU A 142 -5.01 1.50 -10.00
N ILE A 143 -3.72 1.36 -9.69
CA ILE A 143 -2.97 0.11 -9.89
C ILE A 143 -2.45 -0.34 -8.55
N VAL A 144 -2.97 -1.47 -8.04
CA VAL A 144 -2.71 -1.93 -6.68
C VAL A 144 -2.03 -3.29 -6.65
N PRO A 145 -1.21 -3.55 -5.61
CA PRO A 145 -0.41 -4.76 -5.49
C PRO A 145 -1.20 -5.91 -4.86
N TRP A 146 -0.49 -7.01 -4.61
CA TRP A 146 -1.05 -8.28 -4.17
C TRP A 146 -0.93 -8.56 -2.67
N ASN A 147 -0.14 -7.80 -1.93
CA ASN A 147 0.19 -8.12 -0.53
C ASN A 147 -0.89 -7.74 0.50
N PHE A 148 -1.68 -6.70 0.23
CA PHE A 148 -2.89 -6.31 0.97
C PHE A 148 -3.99 -5.95 -0.05
N PRO A 149 -4.59 -6.94 -0.72
CA PRO A 149 -5.38 -6.71 -1.91
C PRO A 149 -6.53 -5.73 -1.72
N LEU A 150 -7.41 -5.98 -0.74
CA LEU A 150 -8.55 -5.12 -0.47
C LEU A 150 -8.12 -3.80 0.17
N MET A 151 -7.30 -3.86 1.20
CA MET A 151 -6.92 -2.68 1.98
C MET A 151 -6.24 -1.61 1.11
N LEU A 152 -5.25 -2.00 0.28
CA LEU A 152 -4.56 -1.06 -0.59
C LEU A 152 -5.42 -0.59 -1.78
N ALA A 153 -6.39 -1.39 -2.21
CA ALA A 153 -7.40 -0.94 -3.17
C ALA A 153 -8.29 0.14 -2.56
N VAL A 154 -8.77 -0.06 -1.34
CA VAL A 154 -9.62 0.88 -0.61
C VAL A 154 -8.89 2.19 -0.30
N TRP A 155 -7.59 2.15 0.05
CA TRP A 155 -6.78 3.34 0.27
C TRP A 155 -6.73 4.29 -0.94
N GLN A 156 -6.99 3.77 -2.15
CA GLN A 156 -7.04 4.56 -3.38
C GLN A 156 -8.50 4.86 -3.80
N ILE A 157 -9.39 3.87 -3.70
CA ILE A 157 -10.80 4.00 -4.12
C ILE A 157 -11.54 5.02 -3.25
N ALA A 158 -11.40 4.93 -1.93
CA ALA A 158 -12.17 5.76 -1.00
C ALA A 158 -11.89 7.26 -1.18
N PRO A 159 -10.64 7.76 -1.18
CA PRO A 159 -10.38 9.18 -1.43
C PRO A 159 -10.69 9.61 -2.86
N ALA A 160 -10.50 8.76 -3.87
CA ALA A 160 -10.85 9.08 -5.25
C ALA A 160 -12.34 9.34 -5.43
N LEU A 161 -13.18 8.43 -4.91
CA LEU A 161 -14.64 8.58 -4.94
C LEU A 161 -15.11 9.74 -4.05
N ALA A 162 -14.54 9.90 -2.86
CA ALA A 162 -14.84 11.01 -1.96
C ALA A 162 -14.62 12.37 -2.63
N ALA A 163 -13.51 12.53 -3.34
CA ALA A 163 -13.18 13.76 -4.07
C ALA A 163 -14.12 14.04 -5.26
N GLY A 164 -14.90 13.05 -5.72
CA GLY A 164 -15.81 13.19 -6.87
C GLY A 164 -15.24 12.70 -8.20
N ASN A 165 -14.14 11.95 -8.18
CA ASN A 165 -13.54 11.36 -9.37
C ASN A 165 -14.26 10.10 -9.81
N THR A 166 -14.05 9.70 -11.07
CA THR A 166 -14.32 8.36 -11.57
C THR A 166 -13.06 7.52 -11.57
N ILE A 167 -13.20 6.20 -11.44
CA ILE A 167 -12.05 5.31 -11.29
C ILE A 167 -12.04 4.15 -12.27
N VAL A 168 -10.84 3.75 -12.67
CA VAL A 168 -10.55 2.46 -13.30
C VAL A 168 -9.48 1.78 -12.46
N ILE A 169 -9.85 0.72 -11.73
CA ILE A 169 -8.91 -0.01 -10.89
C ILE A 169 -8.45 -1.30 -11.54
N LYS A 170 -7.14 -1.54 -11.43
CA LYS A 170 -6.48 -2.80 -11.77
C LYS A 170 -5.82 -3.40 -10.53
N PRO A 171 -6.45 -4.38 -9.87
CA PRO A 171 -5.79 -5.16 -8.82
C PRO A 171 -4.71 -6.08 -9.40
N ALA A 172 -3.86 -6.63 -8.54
CA ALA A 172 -2.91 -7.63 -8.98
C ALA A 172 -3.62 -8.88 -9.54
N ASP A 173 -3.07 -9.43 -10.64
CA ASP A 173 -3.66 -10.58 -11.33
C ASP A 173 -3.79 -11.83 -10.45
N VAL A 174 -2.94 -11.94 -9.44
CA VAL A 174 -2.85 -13.12 -8.57
C VAL A 174 -3.79 -13.05 -7.38
N THR A 175 -4.22 -11.83 -6.98
CA THR A 175 -5.07 -11.63 -5.79
C THR A 175 -6.26 -10.70 -6.05
N PRO A 176 -7.12 -10.99 -7.04
CA PRO A 176 -8.22 -10.10 -7.39
C PRO A 176 -9.50 -10.34 -6.57
N VAL A 177 -9.60 -11.44 -5.79
CA VAL A 177 -10.88 -11.97 -5.31
C VAL A 177 -11.58 -11.02 -4.32
N SER A 178 -10.88 -10.46 -3.36
CA SER A 178 -11.48 -9.53 -2.38
C SER A 178 -11.88 -8.19 -3.03
N VAL A 179 -11.12 -7.71 -4.02
CA VAL A 179 -11.49 -6.51 -4.80
C VAL A 179 -12.70 -6.80 -5.68
N TYR A 180 -12.81 -8.01 -6.24
CA TYR A 180 -14.02 -8.42 -6.96
C TYR A 180 -15.25 -8.36 -6.03
N LYS A 181 -15.14 -8.87 -4.81
CA LYS A 181 -16.22 -8.79 -3.80
C LYS A 181 -16.60 -7.35 -3.43
N LEU A 182 -15.64 -6.44 -3.38
CA LEU A 182 -15.93 -5.01 -3.22
C LEU A 182 -16.77 -4.47 -4.38
N PHE A 183 -16.53 -4.92 -5.62
CA PHE A 183 -17.31 -4.48 -6.77
C PHE A 183 -18.71 -5.11 -6.82
N GLU A 184 -18.94 -6.29 -6.26
CA GLU A 184 -20.30 -6.81 -6.01
C GLU A 184 -21.07 -5.90 -5.03
N ILE A 185 -20.39 -5.38 -3.99
CA ILE A 185 -20.98 -4.41 -3.06
C ILE A 185 -21.29 -3.09 -3.78
N ILE A 186 -20.37 -2.59 -4.63
CA ILE A 186 -20.55 -1.35 -5.41
C ILE A 186 -21.76 -1.46 -6.33
N GLU A 187 -21.97 -2.60 -6.98
CA GLU A 187 -23.18 -2.89 -7.78
C GLU A 187 -24.43 -2.91 -6.90
N GLU A 188 -24.38 -3.63 -5.77
CA GLU A 188 -25.51 -3.80 -4.84
C GLU A 188 -26.01 -2.46 -4.27
N ILE A 189 -25.14 -1.53 -3.96
CA ILE A 189 -25.52 -0.21 -3.45
C ILE A 189 -25.96 0.77 -4.53
N GLY A 190 -25.87 0.39 -5.80
CA GLY A 190 -26.29 1.19 -6.94
C GLY A 190 -25.41 2.42 -7.19
N LEU A 191 -24.09 2.28 -7.12
CA LEU A 191 -23.20 3.35 -7.57
C LEU A 191 -23.45 3.63 -9.06
N PRO A 192 -23.53 4.90 -9.52
CA PRO A 192 -23.86 5.19 -10.92
C PRO A 192 -22.91 4.53 -11.91
N ASP A 193 -23.44 4.06 -13.04
CA ASP A 193 -22.68 3.38 -14.09
C ASP A 193 -21.47 4.19 -14.56
N GLY A 194 -20.34 3.54 -14.75
CA GLY A 194 -19.09 4.13 -15.20
C GLY A 194 -18.30 4.88 -14.12
N VAL A 195 -18.85 5.17 -12.94
CA VAL A 195 -18.13 5.85 -11.85
C VAL A 195 -16.99 4.99 -11.30
N ALA A 196 -17.23 3.69 -11.12
CA ALA A 196 -16.21 2.74 -10.71
C ALA A 196 -16.14 1.57 -11.70
N ASN A 197 -14.92 1.30 -12.19
CA ASN A 197 -14.68 0.23 -13.16
C ASN A 197 -13.53 -0.66 -12.68
N LEU A 198 -13.69 -1.98 -12.80
CA LEU A 198 -12.72 -3.00 -12.45
C LEU A 198 -12.22 -3.71 -13.71
N VAL A 199 -10.94 -3.57 -14.01
CA VAL A 199 -10.29 -4.28 -15.11
C VAL A 199 -9.24 -5.23 -14.56
N LEU A 200 -9.38 -6.51 -14.90
CA LEU A 200 -8.46 -7.57 -14.53
C LEU A 200 -7.54 -7.86 -15.71
N GLY A 201 -6.26 -8.10 -15.47
CA GLY A 201 -5.29 -8.39 -16.51
C GLY A 201 -3.86 -7.97 -16.14
N PRO A 202 -2.86 -8.36 -16.98
CA PRO A 202 -1.46 -8.15 -16.67
C PRO A 202 -1.08 -6.67 -16.60
N GLY A 203 -0.21 -6.33 -15.65
CA GLY A 203 0.30 -4.96 -15.48
C GLY A 203 0.93 -4.39 -16.75
N SER A 204 1.61 -5.24 -17.54
CA SER A 204 2.24 -4.87 -18.81
C SER A 204 1.26 -4.52 -19.94
N LYS A 205 -0.03 -4.82 -19.78
CA LYS A 205 -1.08 -4.45 -20.75
C LYS A 205 -2.04 -3.45 -20.14
N VAL A 206 -2.83 -3.88 -19.15
CA VAL A 206 -3.85 -3.05 -18.52
C VAL A 206 -3.23 -1.89 -17.72
N GLY A 207 -2.16 -2.18 -16.94
CA GLY A 207 -1.47 -1.14 -16.14
C GLY A 207 -0.79 -0.09 -17.02
N ASN A 208 -0.13 -0.53 -18.10
CA ASN A 208 0.49 0.40 -19.06
C ASN A 208 -0.55 1.28 -19.75
N GLU A 209 -1.69 0.72 -20.17
CA GLU A 209 -2.76 1.50 -20.80
C GLU A 209 -3.28 2.60 -19.85
N LEU A 210 -3.48 2.28 -18.55
CA LEU A 210 -3.86 3.28 -17.56
C LEU A 210 -2.81 4.40 -17.40
N ALA A 211 -1.52 4.03 -17.50
CA ALA A 211 -0.43 4.99 -17.35
C ALA A 211 -0.24 5.87 -18.61
N GLU A 212 -0.49 5.34 -19.81
CA GLU A 212 -0.24 6.00 -21.09
C GLU A 212 -1.44 6.76 -21.63
N SER A 213 -2.68 6.33 -21.31
CA SER A 213 -3.91 6.90 -21.87
C SER A 213 -4.07 8.38 -21.54
N HIS A 214 -4.37 9.19 -22.57
CA HIS A 214 -4.66 10.63 -22.41
C HIS A 214 -6.01 10.92 -21.73
N ASP A 215 -6.93 9.94 -21.70
CA ASP A 215 -8.22 10.04 -21.05
C ASP A 215 -8.15 9.73 -19.52
N VAL A 216 -6.95 9.44 -19.00
CA VAL A 216 -6.68 9.28 -17.58
C VAL A 216 -5.93 10.52 -17.07
N ASP A 217 -6.50 11.19 -16.07
CA ASP A 217 -5.98 12.46 -15.51
C ASP A 217 -5.00 12.20 -14.35
N LYS A 218 -5.14 11.07 -13.67
CA LYS A 218 -4.26 10.67 -12.56
C LYS A 218 -4.00 9.18 -12.56
N VAL A 219 -2.77 8.81 -12.20
CA VAL A 219 -2.44 7.42 -11.84
C VAL A 219 -1.97 7.35 -10.39
N ALA A 220 -2.61 6.49 -9.62
CA ALA A 220 -2.15 6.06 -8.31
C ALA A 220 -1.62 4.63 -8.40
N PHE A 221 -0.37 4.44 -8.05
CA PHE A 221 0.30 3.14 -8.14
C PHE A 221 0.92 2.76 -6.81
N THR A 222 0.69 1.53 -6.39
CA THR A 222 1.43 0.89 -5.29
C THR A 222 2.09 -0.38 -5.80
N GLY A 223 3.40 -0.53 -5.57
CA GLY A 223 4.16 -1.70 -6.04
C GLY A 223 5.67 -1.50 -6.05
N GLY A 224 6.38 -2.27 -6.87
CA GLY A 224 7.83 -2.23 -6.93
C GLY A 224 8.41 -0.96 -7.56
N THR A 225 9.56 -0.51 -7.07
CA THR A 225 10.22 0.75 -7.46
C THR A 225 10.50 0.83 -8.97
N LYS A 226 10.96 -0.25 -9.60
CA LYS A 226 11.22 -0.29 -11.05
C LYS A 226 9.94 -0.04 -11.88
N THR A 227 8.82 -0.61 -11.46
CA THR A 227 7.52 -0.39 -12.11
C THR A 227 7.04 1.04 -11.90
N GLY A 228 7.18 1.59 -10.67
CA GLY A 228 6.87 2.99 -10.39
C GLY A 228 7.63 3.96 -11.29
N GLN A 229 8.92 3.73 -11.51
CA GLN A 229 9.74 4.50 -12.47
C GLN A 229 9.23 4.41 -13.91
N SER A 230 8.73 3.24 -14.34
CA SER A 230 8.14 3.07 -15.67
C SER A 230 6.83 3.82 -15.82
N ILE A 231 5.96 3.77 -14.80
CA ILE A 231 4.70 4.54 -14.75
C ILE A 231 4.98 6.05 -14.79
N MET A 232 5.98 6.51 -14.05
CA MET A 232 6.38 7.93 -14.06
C MET A 232 6.81 8.39 -15.46
N ARG A 233 7.55 7.54 -16.20
CA ARG A 233 7.93 7.85 -17.61
C ARG A 233 6.70 7.89 -18.53
N ALA A 234 5.78 6.93 -18.39
CA ALA A 234 4.56 6.86 -19.19
C ALA A 234 3.63 8.06 -18.92
N ALA A 235 3.47 8.44 -17.65
CA ALA A 235 2.63 9.56 -17.24
C ALA A 235 3.11 10.94 -17.75
N ALA A 236 4.39 11.06 -18.11
CA ALA A 236 4.93 12.30 -18.66
C ALA A 236 4.29 12.71 -20.01
N GLY A 237 3.67 11.77 -20.73
CA GLY A 237 3.09 12.00 -22.06
C GLY A 237 1.99 13.06 -22.10
N ASN A 238 1.19 13.20 -21.01
CA ASN A 238 0.15 14.23 -20.87
C ASN A 238 0.22 14.97 -19.53
N MET A 239 1.35 14.86 -18.84
CA MET A 239 1.59 15.50 -17.53
C MET A 239 0.55 15.14 -16.45
N LYS A 240 -0.06 13.94 -16.53
CA LYS A 240 -1.04 13.50 -15.55
C LYS A 240 -0.44 13.44 -14.15
N LYS A 241 -1.27 13.68 -13.14
CA LYS A 241 -0.83 13.56 -11.75
C LYS A 241 -0.51 12.11 -11.39
N ILE A 242 0.53 11.92 -10.61
CA ILE A 242 0.92 10.60 -10.11
C ILE A 242 1.07 10.60 -8.60
N THR A 243 0.66 9.49 -7.97
CA THR A 243 1.09 9.11 -6.63
C THR A 243 1.69 7.72 -6.71
N LEU A 244 2.87 7.55 -6.12
CA LEU A 244 3.64 6.31 -6.15
C LEU A 244 3.94 5.90 -4.72
N GLU A 245 3.44 4.74 -4.31
CA GLU A 245 3.77 4.08 -3.06
C GLU A 245 4.62 2.85 -3.39
N LEU A 246 5.90 2.91 -3.06
CA LEU A 246 6.89 1.97 -3.54
C LEU A 246 7.52 1.19 -2.38
N GLY A 247 8.52 0.38 -2.70
CA GLY A 247 9.20 -0.48 -1.75
C GLY A 247 10.00 0.24 -0.67
N GLY A 248 10.47 -0.54 0.29
CA GLY A 248 11.24 -0.07 1.41
C GLY A 248 12.33 -1.05 1.84
N LYS A 249 13.27 -0.55 2.63
CA LYS A 249 14.26 -1.32 3.39
C LYS A 249 14.36 -0.71 4.78
N SER A 250 13.24 -0.78 5.50
CA SER A 250 13.00 0.02 6.69
C SER A 250 13.85 -0.44 7.87
N PRO A 251 14.51 0.51 8.60
CA PRO A 251 15.27 0.19 9.80
C PRO A 251 14.35 0.14 11.03
N LEU A 252 14.61 -0.81 11.92
CA LEU A 252 14.15 -0.81 13.30
C LEU A 252 15.38 -0.73 14.20
N ILE A 253 15.51 0.35 14.99
CA ILE A 253 16.64 0.65 15.85
C ILE A 253 16.26 0.26 17.28
N VAL A 254 17.14 -0.53 17.94
CA VAL A 254 16.93 -0.99 19.33
C VAL A 254 18.12 -0.58 20.19
N PHE A 255 17.89 0.32 21.14
CA PHE A 255 18.88 0.70 22.15
C PHE A 255 18.85 -0.29 23.33
N ASP A 256 19.89 -0.27 24.14
CA ASP A 256 20.10 -1.24 25.23
C ASP A 256 19.28 -0.97 26.50
N ASP A 257 18.66 0.20 26.57
CA ASP A 257 17.78 0.60 27.68
C ASP A 257 16.31 0.19 27.55
N VAL A 258 15.95 -0.51 26.45
CA VAL A 258 14.57 -0.92 26.17
C VAL A 258 14.17 -2.17 26.96
N ASP A 259 12.86 -2.35 27.20
CA ASP A 259 12.37 -3.67 27.59
C ASP A 259 12.70 -4.71 26.52
N PHE A 260 13.58 -5.63 26.89
CA PHE A 260 14.24 -6.56 25.96
C PHE A 260 13.24 -7.48 25.23
N GLU A 261 12.30 -8.09 25.96
CA GLU A 261 11.33 -9.01 25.36
C GLU A 261 10.32 -8.28 24.49
N THR A 262 9.90 -7.10 24.86
CA THR A 262 9.03 -6.24 24.05
C THR A 262 9.72 -5.84 22.74
N ALA A 263 11.01 -5.49 22.78
CA ALA A 263 11.77 -5.16 21.57
C ALA A 263 11.93 -6.35 20.64
N VAL A 264 12.21 -7.55 21.18
CA VAL A 264 12.28 -8.80 20.41
C VAL A 264 10.93 -9.10 19.75
N ASP A 265 9.83 -8.96 20.48
CA ASP A 265 8.48 -9.20 19.97
C ASP A 265 8.12 -8.28 18.80
N ASN A 266 8.38 -6.98 18.97
CA ASN A 266 8.15 -5.99 17.91
C ASN A 266 9.08 -6.18 16.71
N ALA A 267 10.32 -6.60 16.90
CA ALA A 267 11.23 -6.93 15.81
C ALA A 267 10.72 -8.14 15.00
N MET A 268 10.18 -9.16 15.67
CA MET A 268 9.54 -10.30 15.01
C MET A 268 8.30 -9.87 14.23
N PHE A 269 7.40 -9.11 14.85
CA PHE A 269 6.20 -8.62 14.19
C PHE A 269 6.56 -7.72 12.99
N GLY A 270 7.58 -6.87 13.16
CA GLY A 270 8.06 -5.97 12.11
C GLY A 270 8.50 -6.64 10.82
N ILE A 271 8.96 -7.90 10.88
CA ILE A 271 9.43 -8.63 9.68
C ILE A 271 8.57 -9.84 9.32
N PHE A 272 8.05 -10.61 10.27
CA PHE A 272 7.37 -11.87 9.97
C PHE A 272 5.86 -11.70 9.74
N HIS A 273 5.27 -10.53 10.08
CA HIS A 273 3.91 -10.20 9.68
C HIS A 273 3.75 -10.33 8.16
N ASN A 274 2.67 -10.97 7.73
CA ASN A 274 2.39 -11.30 6.31
C ASN A 274 3.57 -11.97 5.59
N ALA A 275 4.34 -12.83 6.29
CA ALA A 275 5.57 -13.47 5.78
C ALA A 275 6.58 -12.46 5.18
N GLY A 276 6.69 -11.27 5.76
CA GLY A 276 7.59 -10.20 5.30
C GLY A 276 7.15 -9.49 4.02
N GLN A 277 5.98 -9.81 3.49
CA GLN A 277 5.42 -9.22 2.27
C GLN A 277 4.74 -7.86 2.56
N VAL A 278 5.48 -6.97 3.22
CA VAL A 278 5.03 -5.66 3.67
C VAL A 278 6.03 -4.60 3.21
N CYS A 279 5.56 -3.56 2.51
CA CYS A 279 6.41 -2.49 1.99
C CYS A 279 7.19 -1.76 3.12
N SER A 280 6.59 -1.65 4.30
CA SER A 280 7.21 -1.07 5.50
C SER A 280 7.91 -2.10 6.40
N ALA A 281 8.09 -3.36 5.97
CA ALA A 281 8.72 -4.39 6.81
C ALA A 281 10.06 -3.92 7.41
N ALA A 282 10.25 -4.17 8.72
CA ALA A 282 11.49 -3.88 9.44
C ALA A 282 12.59 -4.87 9.02
N SER A 283 12.92 -4.90 7.75
CA SER A 283 13.85 -5.88 7.18
C SER A 283 15.31 -5.62 7.53
N ARG A 284 15.64 -4.45 8.10
CA ARG A 284 16.92 -4.13 8.72
C ARG A 284 16.73 -3.85 10.21
N LEU A 285 17.25 -4.72 11.06
CA LEU A 285 17.27 -4.52 12.50
C LEU A 285 18.65 -4.00 12.92
N LEU A 286 18.67 -2.83 13.53
CA LEU A 286 19.86 -2.20 14.08
C LEU A 286 19.82 -2.36 15.59
N VAL A 287 20.76 -3.11 16.18
CA VAL A 287 20.82 -3.42 17.61
C VAL A 287 22.08 -2.83 18.21
N GLN A 288 21.96 -2.14 19.36
CA GLN A 288 23.12 -1.62 20.06
C GLN A 288 24.06 -2.75 20.46
N GLU A 289 25.35 -2.54 20.28
CA GLU A 289 26.39 -3.60 20.41
C GLU A 289 26.38 -4.29 21.78
N THR A 290 26.02 -3.57 22.84
CA THR A 290 25.97 -4.07 24.22
C THR A 290 24.97 -5.21 24.45
N ILE A 291 23.91 -5.27 23.66
CA ILE A 291 22.85 -6.30 23.75
C ILE A 291 22.77 -7.20 22.51
N TYR A 292 23.58 -6.94 21.49
CA TYR A 292 23.45 -7.55 20.16
C TYR A 292 23.43 -9.08 20.17
N ASP A 293 24.44 -9.70 20.76
CA ASP A 293 24.59 -11.17 20.70
C ASP A 293 23.41 -11.87 21.39
N LYS A 294 23.03 -11.39 22.58
CA LYS A 294 21.86 -11.89 23.32
C LYS A 294 20.55 -11.65 22.54
N PHE A 295 20.44 -10.50 21.87
CA PHE A 295 19.25 -10.17 21.08
C PHE A 295 19.10 -11.08 19.88
N VAL A 296 20.18 -11.33 19.13
CA VAL A 296 20.19 -12.23 17.97
C VAL A 296 19.83 -13.67 18.38
N GLU A 297 20.43 -14.17 19.48
CA GLU A 297 20.13 -15.50 20.01
C GLU A 297 18.65 -15.63 20.38
N ARG A 298 18.10 -14.67 21.14
CA ARG A 298 16.70 -14.70 21.56
C ARG A 298 15.73 -14.58 20.38
N LEU A 299 16.05 -13.73 19.43
CA LEU A 299 15.26 -13.55 18.22
C LEU A 299 15.20 -14.85 17.40
N ALA A 300 16.33 -15.54 17.23
CA ALA A 300 16.40 -16.82 16.53
C ALA A 300 15.64 -17.94 17.27
N GLU A 301 15.77 -17.99 18.59
CA GLU A 301 14.98 -18.92 19.42
C GLU A 301 13.47 -18.77 19.20
N ARG A 302 12.97 -17.51 19.20
CA ARG A 302 11.56 -17.21 18.99
C ARG A 302 11.13 -17.45 17.54
N ALA A 303 11.95 -17.05 16.57
CA ALA A 303 11.67 -17.22 15.14
C ALA A 303 11.51 -18.71 14.76
N ASN A 304 12.33 -19.58 15.33
CA ASN A 304 12.22 -21.04 15.13
C ASN A 304 10.93 -21.66 15.71
N LYS A 305 10.22 -20.95 16.59
CA LYS A 305 8.95 -21.40 17.19
C LYS A 305 7.71 -20.91 16.44
N ILE A 306 7.86 -20.01 15.47
CA ILE A 306 6.75 -19.52 14.66
C ILE A 306 6.06 -20.70 13.95
N VAL A 307 4.76 -20.81 14.16
CA VAL A 307 3.93 -21.83 13.52
C VAL A 307 3.59 -21.39 12.10
N VAL A 308 4.26 -22.02 11.12
CA VAL A 308 4.06 -21.74 9.70
C VAL A 308 3.09 -22.73 9.09
N GLY A 309 2.11 -22.26 8.31
CA GLY A 309 1.12 -23.15 7.70
C GLY A 309 0.03 -22.44 6.90
N ASN A 310 -1.04 -23.21 6.57
CA ASN A 310 -2.20 -22.64 5.91
C ASN A 310 -2.89 -21.62 6.82
N GLY A 311 -2.92 -20.36 6.39
CA GLY A 311 -3.42 -19.22 7.14
C GLY A 311 -4.90 -19.27 7.52
N GLU A 312 -5.69 -20.19 6.97
CA GLU A 312 -7.10 -20.38 7.36
C GLU A 312 -7.25 -20.91 8.80
N SER A 313 -6.22 -21.51 9.37
CA SER A 313 -6.24 -22.01 10.75
C SER A 313 -5.79 -20.92 11.71
N GLU A 314 -6.56 -20.69 12.77
CA GLU A 314 -6.32 -19.59 13.74
C GLU A 314 -5.00 -19.73 14.52
N ASN A 315 -4.48 -20.94 14.68
CA ASN A 315 -3.22 -21.21 15.37
C ASN A 315 -1.97 -20.98 14.49
N ILE A 316 -2.14 -20.66 13.22
CA ILE A 316 -1.04 -20.32 12.32
C ILE A 316 -0.60 -18.89 12.54
N GLU A 317 0.70 -18.68 12.64
CA GLU A 317 1.31 -17.38 12.92
C GLU A 317 1.92 -16.71 11.68
N MET A 318 2.38 -17.53 10.72
CA MET A 318 2.88 -17.06 9.43
C MET A 318 2.35 -17.93 8.29
N GLY A 319 1.78 -17.31 7.27
CA GLY A 319 1.21 -17.96 6.09
C GLY A 319 2.22 -18.21 4.97
N ALA A 320 1.69 -18.54 3.78
CA ALA A 320 2.46 -18.75 2.56
C ALA A 320 2.88 -17.40 1.91
N LEU A 321 3.92 -17.45 1.10
CA LEU A 321 4.18 -16.41 0.09
C LEU A 321 3.16 -16.52 -1.03
N THR A 322 2.78 -15.37 -1.61
CA THR A 322 1.62 -15.30 -2.52
C THR A 322 1.81 -16.06 -3.84
N THR A 323 3.04 -16.24 -4.32
CA THR A 323 3.31 -16.96 -5.58
C THR A 323 4.58 -17.79 -5.49
N GLU A 324 4.65 -18.86 -6.29
CA GLU A 324 5.84 -19.68 -6.43
C GLU A 324 7.05 -18.88 -6.97
N SER A 325 6.80 -18.02 -7.95
CA SER A 325 7.87 -17.18 -8.51
C SER A 325 8.48 -16.25 -7.47
N HIS A 326 7.64 -15.67 -6.59
CA HIS A 326 8.11 -14.83 -5.51
C HIS A 326 8.85 -15.63 -4.43
N MET A 327 8.36 -16.82 -4.10
CA MET A 327 9.07 -17.74 -3.21
C MET A 327 10.49 -18.05 -3.72
N ASN A 328 10.61 -18.34 -5.01
CA ASN A 328 11.91 -18.63 -5.64
C ASN A 328 12.84 -17.39 -5.64
N GLU A 329 12.29 -16.19 -5.82
CA GLU A 329 13.05 -14.94 -5.71
C GLU A 329 13.60 -14.73 -4.29
N VAL A 330 12.77 -14.94 -3.26
CA VAL A 330 13.20 -14.86 -1.85
C VAL A 330 14.30 -15.89 -1.54
N LEU A 331 14.14 -17.15 -2.00
CA LEU A 331 15.16 -18.19 -1.83
C LEU A 331 16.48 -17.82 -2.53
N HIS A 332 16.40 -17.18 -3.70
CA HIS A 332 17.58 -16.67 -4.40
C HIS A 332 18.32 -15.60 -3.58
N TYR A 333 17.60 -14.63 -2.97
CA TYR A 333 18.20 -13.65 -2.06
C TYR A 333 18.86 -14.31 -0.83
N ILE A 334 18.21 -15.32 -0.25
CA ILE A 334 18.77 -16.08 0.87
C ILE A 334 20.10 -16.72 0.46
N GLN A 335 20.14 -17.38 -0.69
CA GLN A 335 21.34 -18.00 -1.22
C GLN A 335 22.45 -16.98 -1.48
N ARG A 336 22.14 -15.84 -2.10
CA ARG A 336 23.08 -14.74 -2.31
C ARG A 336 23.66 -14.20 -0.99
N GLY A 337 22.82 -14.05 0.04
CA GLY A 337 23.29 -13.62 1.35
C GLY A 337 24.33 -14.57 1.95
N ILE A 338 24.11 -15.89 1.80
CA ILE A 338 25.07 -16.92 2.23
C ILE A 338 26.38 -16.80 1.41
N GLU A 339 26.28 -16.66 0.10
CA GLU A 339 27.43 -16.55 -0.82
C GLU A 339 28.26 -15.28 -0.57
N GLU A 340 27.58 -14.18 -0.20
CA GLU A 340 28.24 -12.91 0.18
C GLU A 340 28.89 -12.97 1.59
N GLY A 341 28.71 -14.07 2.32
CA GLY A 341 29.36 -14.34 3.61
C GLY A 341 28.56 -13.88 4.83
N ALA A 342 27.26 -13.58 4.69
CA ALA A 342 26.39 -13.31 5.82
C ALA A 342 26.18 -14.59 6.66
N LYS A 343 26.14 -14.44 7.98
CA LYS A 343 25.90 -15.56 8.90
C LYS A 343 24.41 -15.87 8.97
N LEU A 344 24.00 -16.98 8.37
CA LEU A 344 22.66 -17.51 8.55
C LEU A 344 22.48 -18.01 10.00
N VAL A 345 21.57 -17.38 10.76
CA VAL A 345 21.32 -17.71 12.17
C VAL A 345 20.19 -18.73 12.30
N CYS A 346 19.13 -18.57 11.54
CA CYS A 346 18.03 -19.53 11.47
C CYS A 346 17.30 -19.48 10.12
N GLY A 347 16.47 -20.47 9.82
CA GLY A 347 15.66 -20.53 8.61
C GLY A 347 16.46 -20.87 7.35
N GLY A 348 16.37 -20.02 6.33
CA GLY A 348 17.12 -20.11 5.08
C GLY A 348 16.66 -21.17 4.09
N LYS A 349 15.45 -21.72 4.25
CA LYS A 349 14.96 -22.84 3.41
C LYS A 349 13.46 -22.79 3.15
N ARG A 350 13.04 -23.40 2.04
CA ARG A 350 11.64 -23.77 1.82
C ARG A 350 11.22 -24.84 2.84
N LEU A 351 10.00 -24.69 3.35
CA LEU A 351 9.37 -25.71 4.20
C LEU A 351 8.56 -26.69 3.35
N THR A 352 8.79 -27.99 3.56
CA THR A 352 8.15 -29.06 2.78
C THR A 352 7.52 -30.15 3.65
N GLU A 353 7.79 -30.14 4.95
CA GLU A 353 7.24 -31.09 5.90
C GLU A 353 5.75 -30.81 6.18
N ASN A 354 5.01 -31.80 6.68
CA ASN A 354 3.61 -31.66 7.09
C ASN A 354 2.68 -31.08 5.98
N ARG A 355 2.89 -31.49 4.72
CA ARG A 355 2.16 -31.03 3.52
C ARG A 355 2.42 -29.58 3.10
N LEU A 356 3.44 -28.90 3.65
CA LEU A 356 3.85 -27.58 3.22
C LEU A 356 4.51 -27.56 1.83
N ASP A 357 4.91 -28.73 1.31
CA ASP A 357 5.44 -28.94 -0.04
C ASP A 357 4.46 -28.53 -1.15
N ARG A 358 3.15 -28.51 -0.86
CA ARG A 358 2.10 -28.10 -1.81
C ARG A 358 1.99 -26.59 -1.98
N GLY A 359 2.39 -25.82 -0.95
CA GLY A 359 2.33 -24.38 -0.93
C GLY A 359 3.70 -23.70 -1.03
N PHE A 360 3.69 -22.37 -0.88
CA PHE A 360 4.86 -21.53 -1.07
C PHE A 360 5.40 -21.02 0.27
N PHE A 361 5.91 -21.93 1.11
CA PHE A 361 6.32 -21.64 2.47
C PHE A 361 7.85 -21.54 2.61
N ILE A 362 8.31 -20.45 3.25
CA ILE A 362 9.72 -20.24 3.62
C ILE A 362 9.81 -20.14 5.14
N ALA A 363 10.84 -20.74 5.72
CA ALA A 363 11.13 -20.61 7.14
C ALA A 363 11.46 -19.14 7.49
N PRO A 364 11.01 -18.64 8.67
CA PRO A 364 11.50 -17.38 9.21
C PRO A 364 13.03 -17.35 9.20
N THR A 365 13.61 -16.35 8.52
CA THR A 365 15.05 -16.36 8.19
C THR A 365 15.72 -15.13 8.78
N ILE A 366 16.84 -15.33 9.48
CA ILE A 366 17.62 -14.27 10.12
C ILE A 366 19.07 -14.39 9.70
N PHE A 367 19.63 -13.29 9.22
CA PHE A 367 21.06 -13.12 8.97
C PHE A 367 21.67 -12.15 9.98
N ALA A 368 22.85 -12.52 10.49
CA ALA A 368 23.69 -11.68 11.34
C ALA A 368 25.08 -11.50 10.69
N ASP A 369 25.90 -10.69 11.32
CA ASP A 369 27.27 -10.40 10.88
C ASP A 369 27.35 -9.94 9.41
N VAL A 370 26.33 -9.14 9.01
CA VAL A 370 26.22 -8.56 7.66
C VAL A 370 26.98 -7.23 7.57
N ASN A 371 27.45 -6.91 6.38
CA ASN A 371 28.01 -5.59 6.07
C ASN A 371 27.10 -4.83 5.10
N GLU A 372 27.28 -3.51 5.04
CA GLU A 372 26.45 -2.59 4.28
C GLU A 372 26.47 -2.81 2.76
N ASN A 373 27.42 -3.58 2.22
CA ASN A 373 27.55 -3.81 0.77
C ASN A 373 26.77 -5.04 0.29
N MET A 374 26.36 -5.91 1.19
CA MET A 374 25.60 -7.11 0.86
C MET A 374 24.25 -6.80 0.25
N CYS A 375 23.84 -7.57 -0.77
CA CYS A 375 22.57 -7.38 -1.46
C CYS A 375 21.38 -7.48 -0.50
N ILE A 376 21.43 -8.42 0.45
CA ILE A 376 20.36 -8.63 1.45
C ILE A 376 20.19 -7.44 2.42
N VAL A 377 21.18 -6.55 2.52
CA VAL A 377 21.14 -5.31 3.30
C VAL A 377 20.56 -4.15 2.48
N LYS A 378 20.91 -4.07 1.19
CA LYS A 378 20.55 -2.95 0.30
C LYS A 378 19.23 -3.11 -0.41
N GLU A 379 18.91 -4.34 -0.86
CA GLU A 379 17.78 -4.60 -1.73
C GLU A 379 16.54 -5.07 -0.94
N GLU A 380 15.37 -4.70 -1.43
CA GLU A 380 14.09 -5.17 -0.88
C GLU A 380 13.85 -6.63 -1.27
N ILE A 381 13.79 -7.53 -0.29
CA ILE A 381 13.56 -8.97 -0.50
C ILE A 381 12.05 -9.29 -0.55
N PHE A 382 11.25 -8.57 0.22
CA PHE A 382 9.80 -8.73 0.33
C PHE A 382 9.35 -10.13 0.80
N GLY A 383 10.12 -10.71 1.71
CA GLY A 383 9.92 -12.05 2.27
C GLY A 383 10.32 -12.12 3.75
N PRO A 384 10.19 -13.27 4.41
CA PRO A 384 10.43 -13.43 5.85
C PRO A 384 11.94 -13.51 6.14
N VAL A 385 12.67 -12.48 5.73
CA VAL A 385 14.14 -12.41 5.81
C VAL A 385 14.57 -11.13 6.50
N LEU A 386 15.18 -11.26 7.66
CA LEU A 386 15.71 -10.20 8.49
C LEU A 386 17.23 -10.16 8.41
N VAL A 387 17.79 -8.96 8.29
CA VAL A 387 19.24 -8.72 8.50
C VAL A 387 19.45 -7.93 9.78
N VAL A 388 20.40 -8.36 10.61
CA VAL A 388 20.70 -7.74 11.90
C VAL A 388 22.11 -7.12 11.86
N GLN A 389 22.19 -5.83 12.15
CA GLN A 389 23.42 -5.03 12.16
C GLN A 389 23.69 -4.47 13.55
N LYS A 390 24.97 -4.37 13.94
CA LYS A 390 25.38 -3.70 15.17
C LYS A 390 25.48 -2.20 14.95
N PHE A 391 25.16 -1.41 15.98
CA PHE A 391 25.55 -0.01 16.06
C PHE A 391 26.17 0.31 17.43
N LYS A 392 27.01 1.35 17.48
CA LYS A 392 27.75 1.75 18.67
C LYS A 392 27.02 2.78 19.51
N ASP A 393 26.53 3.83 18.87
CA ASP A 393 25.92 4.99 19.48
C ASP A 393 24.79 5.57 18.59
N GLU A 394 24.15 6.65 19.08
CA GLU A 394 23.02 7.30 18.40
C GLU A 394 23.38 7.76 16.98
N GLU A 395 24.59 8.29 16.77
CA GLU A 395 25.03 8.81 15.47
C GLU A 395 25.25 7.68 14.46
N ASP A 396 25.91 6.60 14.85
CA ASP A 396 26.13 5.40 14.03
C ASP A 396 24.78 4.73 13.67
N ALA A 397 23.84 4.67 14.62
CA ALA A 397 22.48 4.15 14.36
C ALA A 397 21.75 4.97 13.27
N ILE A 398 21.77 6.31 13.39
CA ILE A 398 21.12 7.21 12.45
C ILE A 398 21.79 7.12 11.06
N GLN A 399 23.11 7.07 11.01
CA GLN A 399 23.87 6.94 9.76
C GLN A 399 23.47 5.64 9.04
N LYS A 400 23.56 4.50 9.72
CA LYS A 400 23.19 3.19 9.17
C LYS A 400 21.71 3.14 8.76
N ALA A 401 20.82 3.68 9.57
CA ALA A 401 19.38 3.72 9.27
C ALA A 401 19.09 4.47 7.95
N ASN A 402 19.79 5.58 7.72
CA ASN A 402 19.61 6.42 6.53
C ASN A 402 20.40 5.93 5.29
N ASP A 403 21.33 4.99 5.44
CA ASP A 403 22.13 4.43 4.33
C ASP A 403 21.28 3.46 3.50
N SER A 404 20.39 4.02 2.73
CA SER A 404 19.51 3.31 1.81
C SER A 404 18.97 4.26 0.75
N ILE A 405 18.70 3.74 -0.45
CA ILE A 405 17.95 4.47 -1.49
C ILE A 405 16.47 4.62 -1.12
N TYR A 406 16.00 3.85 -0.16
CA TYR A 406 14.64 3.85 0.34
C TYR A 406 14.44 4.82 1.51
N GLY A 407 13.18 5.13 1.80
CA GLY A 407 12.79 5.97 2.92
C GLY A 407 11.29 5.84 3.20
N LEU A 408 10.74 4.60 3.18
CA LEU A 408 9.32 4.40 3.45
C LEU A 408 9.04 4.56 4.94
N ALA A 409 9.63 3.70 5.76
CA ALA A 409 9.35 3.69 7.20
C ALA A 409 10.63 3.49 8.03
N GLY A 410 10.49 3.68 9.35
CA GLY A 410 11.52 3.38 10.33
C GLY A 410 11.01 3.49 11.76
N ALA A 411 11.67 2.83 12.71
CA ALA A 411 11.30 2.92 14.11
C ALA A 411 12.50 2.94 15.05
N VAL A 412 12.27 3.43 16.26
CA VAL A 412 13.23 3.40 17.35
C VAL A 412 12.58 2.86 18.62
N PHE A 413 13.31 2.00 19.32
CA PHE A 413 12.95 1.42 20.60
C PHE A 413 13.98 1.84 21.65
N THR A 414 13.53 2.57 22.66
CA THR A 414 14.31 3.08 23.82
C THR A 414 13.36 3.58 24.90
N GLU A 415 13.76 3.49 26.15
CA GLU A 415 13.02 4.12 27.26
C GLU A 415 13.30 5.63 27.37
N ASP A 416 14.40 6.13 26.80
CA ASP A 416 14.74 7.54 26.72
C ASP A 416 13.94 8.25 25.61
N MET A 417 12.84 8.87 25.96
CA MET A 417 11.95 9.57 25.02
C MET A 417 12.62 10.78 24.33
N ASP A 418 13.61 11.41 24.94
CA ASP A 418 14.34 12.52 24.32
C ASP A 418 15.29 11.98 23.25
N ARG A 419 15.96 10.86 23.51
CA ARG A 419 16.70 10.08 22.51
C ARG A 419 15.79 9.65 21.37
N ALA A 420 14.64 9.06 21.68
CA ALA A 420 13.68 8.63 20.68
C ALA A 420 13.31 9.76 19.71
N LYS A 421 12.95 10.94 20.24
CA LYS A 421 12.62 12.13 19.45
C LYS A 421 13.78 12.62 18.60
N ARG A 422 15.03 12.66 19.16
CA ARG A 422 16.21 13.05 18.39
C ARG A 422 16.49 12.11 17.23
N VAL A 423 16.42 10.79 17.47
CA VAL A 423 16.65 9.77 16.43
C VAL A 423 15.60 9.87 15.35
N ILE A 424 14.31 9.84 15.71
CA ILE A 424 13.20 9.88 14.75
C ILE A 424 13.26 11.14 13.89
N SER A 425 13.58 12.31 14.46
CA SER A 425 13.67 13.58 13.70
C SER A 425 14.76 13.57 12.63
N LYS A 426 15.76 12.70 12.75
CA LYS A 426 16.87 12.56 11.81
C LYS A 426 16.69 11.40 10.82
N LEU A 427 15.69 10.53 11.00
CA LEU A 427 15.38 9.47 10.04
C LEU A 427 14.73 10.06 8.79
N ARG A 428 15.29 9.72 7.65
CA ARG A 428 14.77 10.14 6.34
C ARG A 428 13.75 9.13 5.80
N ALA A 429 12.63 9.00 6.51
CA ALA A 429 11.51 8.14 6.19
C ALA A 429 10.19 8.90 6.33
N GLY A 430 9.18 8.49 5.56
CA GLY A 430 7.89 9.16 5.57
C GLY A 430 6.98 8.72 6.72
N ILE A 431 7.20 7.51 7.24
CA ILE A 431 6.44 6.95 8.36
C ILE A 431 7.42 6.53 9.44
N THR A 432 7.21 7.00 10.66
CA THR A 432 8.12 6.64 11.77
C THR A 432 7.35 6.33 13.04
N TRP A 433 7.91 5.41 13.83
CA TRP A 433 7.34 4.99 15.11
C TRP A 433 8.35 5.06 16.25
N ILE A 434 7.87 5.36 17.43
CA ILE A 434 8.58 5.23 18.70
C ILE A 434 7.92 4.12 19.50
N ASN A 435 8.69 3.11 19.90
CA ASN A 435 8.27 1.98 20.73
C ASN A 435 7.03 1.22 20.19
N SER A 436 6.85 1.22 18.89
CA SER A 436 5.81 0.46 18.16
C SER A 436 6.24 0.21 16.73
N TYR A 437 5.51 -0.67 16.01
CA TYR A 437 5.73 -0.92 14.59
C TYR A 437 4.42 -1.28 13.87
N HIS A 438 4.33 -1.01 12.54
CA HIS A 438 3.20 -1.33 11.66
C HIS A 438 1.86 -0.69 11.99
N LEU A 439 1.76 0.18 13.00
CA LEU A 439 0.50 0.88 13.26
C LEU A 439 0.20 1.86 12.13
N ALA A 440 -0.91 1.61 11.43
CA ALA A 440 -1.42 2.47 10.37
C ALA A 440 -2.76 3.09 10.83
N TYR A 441 -2.84 4.41 10.76
CA TYR A 441 -4.05 5.17 11.06
C TYR A 441 -4.54 5.83 9.79
N VAL A 442 -5.83 5.71 9.48
CA VAL A 442 -6.41 6.25 8.24
C VAL A 442 -6.35 7.79 8.18
N GLU A 443 -6.21 8.45 9.33
CA GLU A 443 -6.03 9.89 9.49
C GLU A 443 -4.59 10.35 9.21
N GLY A 444 -3.63 9.44 9.33
CA GLY A 444 -2.19 9.72 9.15
C GLY A 444 -1.76 9.55 7.70
N PRO A 445 -1.05 10.53 7.10
CA PRO A 445 -0.56 10.37 5.73
C PRO A 445 0.46 9.24 5.65
N TRP A 446 0.27 8.35 4.67
CA TRP A 446 1.15 7.21 4.40
C TRP A 446 1.95 7.44 3.13
N GLY A 447 3.27 7.19 3.15
CA GLY A 447 4.12 7.27 1.97
C GLY A 447 5.59 7.54 2.28
N GLY A 448 6.43 7.34 1.28
CA GLY A 448 7.88 7.33 1.44
C GLY A 448 8.61 8.59 1.01
N TYR A 449 9.87 8.67 1.47
CA TYR A 449 10.91 9.58 0.97
C TYR A 449 11.75 8.85 -0.08
N LYS A 450 12.65 9.57 -0.73
CA LYS A 450 13.64 9.04 -1.67
C LYS A 450 12.96 8.17 -2.76
N GLN A 451 13.45 6.94 -3.00
CA GLN A 451 12.88 6.03 -3.99
C GLN A 451 11.72 5.17 -3.47
N SER A 452 11.22 5.45 -2.27
CA SER A 452 10.03 4.78 -1.73
C SER A 452 8.70 5.42 -2.17
N GLY A 453 8.73 6.57 -2.87
CA GLY A 453 7.51 7.08 -3.46
C GLY A 453 7.46 8.59 -3.67
N ILE A 454 6.32 9.01 -4.23
CA ILE A 454 5.95 10.41 -4.50
C ILE A 454 4.49 10.58 -4.11
N GLY A 455 4.17 11.65 -3.38
CA GLY A 455 2.85 11.88 -2.82
C GLY A 455 2.62 11.11 -1.53
N ARG A 456 1.37 11.03 -1.11
CA ARG A 456 0.91 10.31 0.09
C ARG A 456 -0.44 9.68 -0.16
N ALA A 457 -0.65 8.50 0.41
CA ALA A 457 -1.97 7.94 0.64
C ALA A 457 -2.45 8.31 2.04
N LEU A 458 -3.71 8.12 2.34
CA LEU A 458 -4.37 8.35 3.62
C LEU A 458 -4.33 9.81 4.13
N GLY A 459 -5.08 10.06 5.18
CA GLY A 459 -5.23 11.39 5.76
C GLY A 459 -5.83 12.42 4.80
N VAL A 460 -5.83 13.66 5.22
CA VAL A 460 -6.27 14.81 4.40
C VAL A 460 -5.40 14.94 3.15
N VAL A 461 -4.09 14.77 3.29
CA VAL A 461 -3.13 14.86 2.17
C VAL A 461 -3.46 13.80 1.09
N GLY A 462 -3.87 12.58 1.49
CA GLY A 462 -4.31 11.56 0.57
C GLY A 462 -5.52 11.96 -0.26
N LEU A 463 -6.49 12.67 0.35
CA LEU A 463 -7.65 13.22 -0.36
C LEU A 463 -7.23 14.34 -1.33
N GLU A 464 -6.39 15.27 -0.89
CA GLU A 464 -5.91 16.40 -1.69
C GLU A 464 -5.18 15.94 -2.96
N HIS A 465 -4.50 14.80 -2.92
CA HIS A 465 -3.88 14.20 -4.10
C HIS A 465 -4.88 13.75 -5.17
N PHE A 466 -6.18 13.66 -4.86
CA PHE A 466 -7.26 13.38 -5.79
C PHE A 466 -8.07 14.62 -6.17
N MET A 467 -7.55 15.82 -5.87
CA MET A 467 -8.20 17.10 -6.13
C MET A 467 -7.31 18.05 -6.91
N GLU A 468 -7.93 18.98 -7.64
CA GLU A 468 -7.32 20.17 -8.22
C GLU A 468 -7.66 21.39 -7.37
N THR A 469 -6.68 22.22 -7.11
CA THR A 469 -6.89 23.49 -6.40
C THR A 469 -7.13 24.61 -7.40
N LYS A 470 -8.26 25.30 -7.27
CA LYS A 470 -8.62 26.45 -8.10
C LYS A 470 -8.74 27.71 -7.25
N GLN A 471 -8.12 28.79 -7.68
CA GLN A 471 -8.26 30.10 -7.09
C GLN A 471 -9.28 30.93 -7.90
N ILE A 472 -10.26 31.50 -7.23
CA ILE A 472 -11.26 32.39 -7.81
C ILE A 472 -11.08 33.75 -7.15
N ASN A 473 -10.76 34.77 -7.95
CA ASN A 473 -10.65 36.17 -7.49
C ASN A 473 -11.90 36.93 -7.93
N ILE A 474 -12.59 37.52 -6.97
CA ILE A 474 -13.84 38.23 -7.19
C ILE A 474 -13.63 39.73 -6.88
N HIS A 475 -13.87 40.58 -7.85
CA HIS A 475 -14.05 42.03 -7.66
C HIS A 475 -15.52 42.33 -7.91
N GLN A 476 -16.18 43.08 -7.00
CA GLN A 476 -17.60 43.41 -7.12
C GLN A 476 -17.87 44.28 -8.36
N HIS A 477 -16.87 45.06 -8.75
CA HIS A 477 -16.94 45.95 -9.91
C HIS A 477 -15.68 45.89 -10.74
N ALA A 478 -15.81 45.86 -12.06
CA ALA A 478 -14.69 46.02 -12.98
C ALA A 478 -14.22 47.48 -13.03
N ASN A 479 -12.96 47.70 -12.69
CA ASN A 479 -12.34 49.02 -12.73
C ASN A 479 -11.26 49.05 -13.83
N PRO A 480 -11.05 50.23 -14.48
CA PRO A 480 -9.91 50.42 -15.38
C PRO A 480 -8.58 50.17 -14.64
N VAL A 481 -7.70 49.38 -15.21
CA VAL A 481 -6.38 49.09 -14.61
C VAL A 481 -5.46 50.30 -14.64
N GLY A 482 -5.67 51.21 -15.64
CA GLY A 482 -4.85 52.41 -15.80
C GLY A 482 -3.37 52.21 -16.14
N TRP A 483 -3.01 50.97 -16.55
CA TRP A 483 -1.63 50.61 -16.85
C TRP A 483 -1.10 51.20 -18.16
N TYR A 484 -1.99 51.33 -19.16
CA TYR A 484 -1.63 51.88 -20.46
C TYR A 484 -2.17 53.30 -20.58
N ALA A 485 -1.36 54.22 -21.16
CA ALA A 485 -1.82 55.58 -21.52
C ALA A 485 -2.95 55.48 -22.57
N ASN A 486 -3.99 56.29 -22.39
CA ASN A 486 -5.08 56.41 -23.38
C ASN A 486 -4.60 57.04 -24.67
#